data_ad162a19cb2eac08c43aa031c1c14a9f
#
_entry.id   ad162a19cb2eac08c43aa031c1c14a9f
#
_cell.length_a   1.000
_cell.length_b   1.000
_cell.length_c   1.000
_cell.angle_alpha   90.00
_cell.angle_beta   90.00
_cell.angle_gamma   90.00
#
_symmetry.space_group_name_H-M   'P 1'
#
loop_
_entity.id
_entity.type
_entity.pdbx_description
1 polymer ?
#
loop_
_entity_poly.entity_id
_entity_poly.type
_entity_poly.pdbx_seq_one_letter_code
_entity_poly.pdbx_strand_id
1 'polypeptide(L)'
;MVPAGAVRNGPQPTAVTAYTVSEHCLVKGKMHERQGADGQPYAISFEMRLPKDWNGRFFYQANGGLDGVVQPALGALGGGPLTGALAQGFAVISSDAGHSSGQNPYFGSEPQARQDYGYAAVGKLTPMAKALIQTAYGKLPDRSYIAGCSNGGRHALVAASRYAEQFDGYLAGAPGYRLPNAALAQLWGSSKWNSLAPAGPTVNHPFNPNLKFPDIGAGFTADDRHILARAVLAKCDALDGAADGMVQDVSACQKAFDVQRDVPSCTAGRDGKCLSAVQKNVVAQVFQGGQTTKGEPYYSAFPFDTGVSGNNWATWKFVFSQALDPGALSHVFTSPKRDVKAFDTDYDNLFNGIFAKPPGYSESADETITPVNHAQPLNMKNVQQRGAKIMLYHGVSDPVFSETDTRAWVDRVAKQIPNSANFVRHFPIPGMNHCSAGPAADQFDALTPLVAWVEQGIAPDSITAQVRGAGNAGGVNTELPASWSAQRTRPLCAYPKVAKYMGSGSLENAASFSCQ
;
A
#
# COMPACT_ATOMS: atom_id res chain seq x y z
N MET A 1 -28.98 -5.20 -16.48
CA MET A 1 -28.03 -6.33 -16.70
C MET A 1 -26.87 -5.85 -17.56
N VAL A 2 -25.67 -6.29 -17.26
CA VAL A 2 -24.46 -6.05 -18.04
C VAL A 2 -24.07 -7.40 -18.64
N PRO A 3 -23.90 -7.51 -19.97
CA PRO A 3 -23.54 -8.78 -20.61
C PRO A 3 -22.14 -9.25 -20.19
N ALA A 4 -21.88 -10.53 -20.36
CA ALA A 4 -20.55 -11.10 -20.18
C ALA A 4 -19.54 -10.43 -21.12
N GLY A 5 -18.32 -10.26 -20.67
CA GLY A 5 -17.29 -9.61 -21.47
C GLY A 5 -15.94 -9.49 -20.76
N ALA A 6 -14.96 -9.01 -21.50
CA ALA A 6 -13.62 -8.72 -20.97
C ALA A 6 -13.61 -7.38 -20.25
N VAL A 7 -12.99 -7.34 -19.08
CA VAL A 7 -12.73 -6.12 -18.30
C VAL A 7 -11.25 -6.05 -17.93
N ARG A 8 -10.74 -4.84 -17.72
CA ARG A 8 -9.35 -4.61 -17.34
C ARG A 8 -9.21 -4.44 -15.84
N ASN A 9 -8.10 -4.91 -15.30
CA ASN A 9 -7.73 -4.78 -13.91
C ASN A 9 -7.19 -3.36 -13.60
N GLY A 10 -7.86 -2.66 -12.72
CA GLY A 10 -7.40 -1.38 -12.19
C GLY A 10 -7.76 -0.15 -13.03
N PRO A 11 -7.41 1.03 -12.53
CA PRO A 11 -7.70 2.30 -13.21
C PRO A 11 -6.84 2.51 -14.46
N GLN A 12 -7.44 3.13 -15.47
CA GLN A 12 -6.71 3.54 -16.68
C GLN A 12 -5.71 4.67 -16.36
N PRO A 13 -4.56 4.74 -17.05
CA PRO A 13 -4.09 3.90 -18.18
C PRO A 13 -3.30 2.66 -17.77
N THR A 14 -3.09 2.41 -16.48
CA THR A 14 -2.25 1.35 -15.93
C THR A 14 -2.95 0.00 -15.82
N ALA A 15 -4.21 -0.07 -16.16
CA ALA A 15 -5.00 -1.30 -16.13
C ALA A 15 -4.61 -2.24 -17.27
N VAL A 16 -4.13 -3.41 -16.95
CA VAL A 16 -3.39 -4.21 -17.91
C VAL A 16 -3.84 -5.66 -18.04
N THR A 17 -4.36 -6.27 -16.99
CA THR A 17 -4.87 -7.64 -17.06
C THR A 17 -6.34 -7.65 -17.43
N ALA A 18 -6.69 -8.26 -18.54
CA ALA A 18 -8.08 -8.50 -18.91
C ALA A 18 -8.62 -9.73 -18.16
N TYR A 19 -9.76 -9.55 -17.51
CA TYR A 19 -10.56 -10.65 -16.97
C TYR A 19 -11.81 -10.82 -17.82
N THR A 20 -12.27 -12.06 -17.99
CA THR A 20 -13.60 -12.32 -18.52
C THR A 20 -14.55 -12.41 -17.33
N VAL A 21 -15.58 -11.56 -17.34
CA VAL A 21 -16.65 -11.57 -16.32
C VAL A 21 -17.91 -12.12 -16.93
N SER A 22 -18.71 -12.81 -16.12
CA SER A 22 -20.01 -13.31 -16.51
C SER A 22 -21.06 -12.18 -16.60
N GLU A 23 -22.21 -12.48 -17.14
CA GLU A 23 -23.39 -11.61 -17.07
C GLU A 23 -23.69 -11.26 -15.61
N HIS A 24 -23.94 -9.97 -15.32
CA HIS A 24 -24.13 -9.50 -13.96
C HIS A 24 -25.11 -8.33 -13.87
N CYS A 25 -25.74 -8.16 -12.73
CA CYS A 25 -26.53 -6.98 -12.39
C CYS A 25 -25.58 -5.89 -11.88
N LEU A 26 -25.70 -4.67 -12.44
CA LEU A 26 -25.00 -3.48 -11.97
C LEU A 26 -25.98 -2.63 -11.16
N VAL A 27 -25.63 -2.38 -9.90
CA VAL A 27 -26.35 -1.51 -8.97
C VAL A 27 -25.47 -0.32 -8.63
N LYS A 28 -26.01 0.88 -8.73
CA LYS A 28 -25.38 2.13 -8.27
C LYS A 28 -26.32 2.85 -7.32
N GLY A 29 -25.78 3.46 -6.30
CA GLY A 29 -26.58 4.16 -5.32
C GLY A 29 -25.77 5.09 -4.43
N LYS A 30 -26.51 5.79 -3.56
CA LYS A 30 -25.97 6.64 -2.51
C LYS A 30 -26.65 6.32 -1.20
N MET A 31 -25.91 6.44 -0.12
CA MET A 31 -26.43 6.28 1.25
C MET A 31 -26.02 7.47 2.10
N HIS A 32 -26.81 7.73 3.14
CA HIS A 32 -26.53 8.79 4.11
C HIS A 32 -26.27 10.16 3.48
N GLU A 33 -27.11 10.52 2.52
CA GLU A 33 -27.09 11.84 1.90
C GLU A 33 -27.37 12.89 2.98
N ARG A 34 -26.49 13.89 3.07
CA ARG A 34 -26.56 14.95 4.08
C ARG A 34 -25.88 16.22 3.62
N GLN A 35 -26.14 17.30 4.31
CA GLN A 35 -25.34 18.51 4.27
C GLN A 35 -24.37 18.49 5.46
N GLY A 36 -23.07 18.68 5.19
CA GLY A 36 -22.05 18.78 6.22
C GLY A 36 -22.12 20.11 6.98
N ALA A 37 -21.41 20.20 8.09
CA ALA A 37 -21.27 21.43 8.86
C ALA A 37 -20.60 22.57 8.07
N ASP A 38 -19.85 22.24 7.04
CA ASP A 38 -19.22 23.15 6.08
C ASP A 38 -20.17 23.60 4.93
N GLY A 39 -21.42 23.17 4.97
CA GLY A 39 -22.42 23.50 3.95
C GLY A 39 -22.29 22.71 2.64
N GLN A 40 -21.37 21.74 2.56
CA GLN A 40 -21.19 20.91 1.37
C GLN A 40 -22.08 19.65 1.43
N PRO A 41 -22.56 19.15 0.26
CA PRO A 41 -23.30 17.90 0.20
C PRO A 41 -22.34 16.70 0.33
N TYR A 42 -22.69 15.74 1.17
CA TYR A 42 -21.98 14.48 1.36
C TYR A 42 -22.92 13.30 1.20
N ALA A 43 -22.38 12.19 0.70
CA ALA A 43 -23.06 10.90 0.63
C ALA A 43 -22.00 9.79 0.49
N ILE A 44 -22.35 8.58 0.87
CA ILE A 44 -21.55 7.39 0.53
C ILE A 44 -22.07 6.84 -0.78
N SER A 45 -21.38 7.14 -1.89
CA SER A 45 -21.73 6.60 -3.20
C SER A 45 -21.07 5.24 -3.40
N PHE A 46 -21.77 4.33 -4.09
CA PHE A 46 -21.28 3.00 -4.35
C PHE A 46 -21.68 2.45 -5.72
N GLU A 47 -20.89 1.50 -6.20
CA GLU A 47 -21.23 0.59 -7.29
C GLU A 47 -21.15 -0.84 -6.76
N MET A 48 -22.14 -1.67 -7.09
CA MET A 48 -22.14 -3.10 -6.76
C MET A 48 -22.45 -3.93 -8.00
N ARG A 49 -21.73 -5.04 -8.18
CA ARG A 49 -21.95 -6.00 -9.26
C ARG A 49 -22.28 -7.36 -8.69
N LEU A 50 -23.38 -7.92 -9.17
CA LEU A 50 -23.97 -9.17 -8.73
C LEU A 50 -23.95 -10.16 -9.91
N PRO A 51 -22.95 -11.08 -9.99
CA PRO A 51 -22.82 -11.99 -11.12
C PRO A 51 -23.93 -13.06 -11.14
N LYS A 52 -24.35 -13.46 -12.34
CA LYS A 52 -25.41 -14.48 -12.52
C LYS A 52 -24.99 -15.84 -11.97
N ASP A 53 -23.73 -16.19 -12.12
CA ASP A 53 -23.08 -17.40 -11.61
C ASP A 53 -22.40 -17.18 -10.25
N TRP A 54 -23.08 -16.48 -9.35
CA TRP A 54 -22.58 -16.17 -8.03
C TRP A 54 -22.17 -17.43 -7.24
N ASN A 55 -20.96 -17.38 -6.67
CA ASN A 55 -20.35 -18.52 -5.98
C ASN A 55 -20.53 -18.52 -4.45
N GLY A 56 -21.45 -17.71 -3.92
CA GLY A 56 -21.71 -17.61 -2.49
C GLY A 56 -20.81 -16.60 -1.75
N ARG A 57 -19.88 -15.89 -2.43
CA ARG A 57 -18.90 -15.00 -1.81
C ARG A 57 -19.21 -13.53 -2.06
N PHE A 58 -18.90 -12.73 -1.06
CA PHE A 58 -18.95 -11.25 -1.12
C PHE A 58 -17.54 -10.66 -1.03
N PHE A 59 -17.27 -9.62 -1.81
CA PHE A 59 -16.01 -8.92 -1.84
C PHE A 59 -16.21 -7.40 -1.75
N TYR A 60 -15.64 -6.78 -0.73
CA TYR A 60 -15.54 -5.33 -0.61
C TYR A 60 -14.21 -4.87 -1.22
N GLN A 61 -14.28 -4.17 -2.36
CA GLN A 61 -13.13 -3.54 -3.01
C GLN A 61 -12.88 -2.19 -2.35
N ALA A 62 -11.83 -2.09 -1.54
CA ALA A 62 -11.41 -0.86 -0.90
C ALA A 62 -10.42 -0.10 -1.79
N ASN A 63 -10.68 1.19 -2.01
CA ASN A 63 -9.92 2.01 -2.95
C ASN A 63 -8.73 2.71 -2.29
N GLY A 64 -7.83 3.29 -3.12
CA GLY A 64 -6.59 3.93 -2.70
C GLY A 64 -6.69 5.46 -2.59
N GLY A 65 -5.58 6.10 -2.27
CA GLY A 65 -5.46 7.55 -2.16
C GLY A 65 -6.31 8.14 -1.04
N LEU A 66 -6.91 9.29 -1.30
CA LEU A 66 -7.91 9.89 -0.40
C LEU A 66 -9.34 9.47 -0.76
N ASP A 67 -9.53 8.37 -1.51
CA ASP A 67 -10.83 7.96 -2.04
C ASP A 67 -11.52 9.06 -2.88
N GLY A 68 -12.82 9.22 -2.78
CA GLY A 68 -13.58 10.25 -3.48
C GLY A 68 -14.08 9.86 -4.87
N VAL A 69 -13.76 8.65 -5.35
CA VAL A 69 -14.22 8.10 -6.63
C VAL A 69 -14.74 6.69 -6.43
N VAL A 70 -15.93 6.43 -6.92
CA VAL A 70 -16.43 5.05 -7.02
C VAL A 70 -15.74 4.36 -8.20
N GLN A 71 -14.76 3.53 -7.91
CA GLN A 71 -14.10 2.70 -8.91
C GLN A 71 -15.05 1.58 -9.38
N PRO A 72 -14.93 1.09 -10.63
CA PRO A 72 -15.69 -0.07 -11.07
C PRO A 72 -15.51 -1.25 -10.12
N ALA A 73 -16.61 -1.84 -9.66
CA ALA A 73 -16.61 -2.94 -8.70
C ALA A 73 -16.24 -4.28 -9.36
N LEU A 74 -14.98 -4.42 -9.78
CA LEU A 74 -14.45 -5.60 -10.47
C LEU A 74 -13.75 -6.58 -9.52
N GLY A 75 -13.50 -6.14 -8.28
CA GLY A 75 -12.68 -6.89 -7.33
C GLY A 75 -11.22 -6.94 -7.72
N ALA A 76 -10.74 -5.91 -8.43
CA ALA A 76 -9.37 -5.77 -8.89
C ALA A 76 -8.70 -4.65 -8.10
N LEU A 77 -7.50 -4.91 -7.56
CA LEU A 77 -6.75 -3.94 -6.76
C LEU A 77 -5.82 -3.05 -7.59
N GLY A 78 -5.60 -3.42 -8.85
CA GLY A 78 -4.64 -2.77 -9.74
C GLY A 78 -3.20 -3.25 -9.53
N GLY A 79 -2.30 -2.85 -10.43
CA GLY A 79 -0.90 -3.24 -10.37
C GLY A 79 -0.63 -4.69 -10.75
N GLY A 80 0.41 -5.26 -10.16
CA GLY A 80 0.85 -6.64 -10.41
C GLY A 80 0.04 -7.71 -9.67
N PRO A 81 -0.36 -7.51 -8.38
CA PRO A 81 -1.15 -8.50 -7.65
C PRO A 81 -2.52 -8.74 -8.30
N LEU A 82 -2.86 -10.02 -8.46
CA LEU A 82 -4.09 -10.44 -9.14
C LEU A 82 -5.16 -10.81 -8.11
N THR A 83 -6.36 -10.25 -8.28
CA THR A 83 -7.53 -10.60 -7.47
C THR A 83 -8.72 -10.94 -8.34
N GLY A 84 -9.25 -10.01 -9.14
CA GLY A 84 -10.31 -10.26 -10.12
C GLY A 84 -11.54 -10.95 -9.54
N ALA A 85 -12.04 -10.50 -8.37
CA ALA A 85 -13.07 -11.22 -7.62
C ALA A 85 -14.38 -11.40 -8.42
N LEU A 86 -14.80 -10.39 -9.20
CA LEU A 86 -16.00 -10.52 -10.04
C LEU A 86 -15.85 -11.63 -11.08
N ALA A 87 -14.66 -11.73 -11.71
CA ALA A 87 -14.38 -12.80 -12.68
C ALA A 87 -14.34 -14.20 -12.02
N GLN A 88 -14.09 -14.24 -10.72
CA GLN A 88 -14.17 -15.48 -9.92
C GLN A 88 -15.58 -15.75 -9.36
N GLY A 89 -16.60 -15.00 -9.75
CA GLY A 89 -17.99 -15.21 -9.34
C GLY A 89 -18.38 -14.60 -7.99
N PHE A 90 -17.60 -13.65 -7.44
CA PHE A 90 -17.98 -12.92 -6.23
C PHE A 90 -18.98 -11.80 -6.53
N ALA A 91 -19.89 -11.54 -5.63
CA ALA A 91 -20.60 -10.26 -5.58
C ALA A 91 -19.65 -9.18 -5.06
N VAL A 92 -19.47 -8.09 -5.79
CA VAL A 92 -18.44 -7.07 -5.49
C VAL A 92 -19.05 -5.72 -5.27
N ILE A 93 -18.62 -4.99 -4.22
CA ILE A 93 -18.95 -3.58 -3.99
C ILE A 93 -17.69 -2.71 -3.97
N SER A 94 -17.81 -1.48 -4.43
CA SER A 94 -16.80 -0.41 -4.35
C SER A 94 -17.47 0.91 -3.99
N SER A 95 -16.77 1.84 -3.33
CA SER A 95 -17.33 3.13 -2.91
C SER A 95 -16.35 4.28 -3.02
N ASP A 96 -16.87 5.52 -2.88
CA ASP A 96 -16.09 6.76 -2.75
C ASP A 96 -15.69 7.09 -1.31
N ALA A 97 -16.03 6.23 -0.36
CA ALA A 97 -15.79 6.42 1.08
C ALA A 97 -16.41 7.69 1.68
N GLY A 98 -17.50 8.20 1.10
CA GLY A 98 -18.37 9.23 1.71
C GLY A 98 -18.14 10.67 1.27
N HIS A 99 -17.33 10.89 0.23
CA HIS A 99 -17.11 12.22 -0.36
C HIS A 99 -16.74 12.10 -1.83
N SER A 100 -16.77 13.20 -2.58
CA SER A 100 -16.36 13.26 -3.98
C SER A 100 -14.90 13.69 -4.13
N SER A 101 -14.27 13.36 -5.26
CA SER A 101 -12.88 13.77 -5.56
C SER A 101 -12.70 15.29 -5.59
N GLY A 102 -13.75 16.04 -5.96
CA GLY A 102 -13.72 17.50 -5.91
C GLY A 102 -13.67 18.09 -4.49
N GLN A 103 -13.96 17.28 -3.47
CA GLN A 103 -13.86 17.65 -2.06
C GLN A 103 -12.51 17.30 -1.44
N ASN A 104 -11.61 16.60 -2.18
CA ASN A 104 -10.27 16.27 -1.71
C ASN A 104 -9.37 17.51 -1.66
N PRO A 105 -8.58 17.70 -0.60
CA PRO A 105 -8.57 17.02 0.70
C PRO A 105 -9.51 17.67 1.74
N TYR A 106 -10.31 18.65 1.36
CA TYR A 106 -11.08 19.54 2.25
C TYR A 106 -12.12 18.79 3.08
N PHE A 107 -12.64 17.64 2.59
CA PHE A 107 -13.62 16.80 3.29
C PHE A 107 -13.18 16.44 4.71
N GLY A 108 -11.88 16.28 4.95
CA GLY A 108 -11.34 15.91 6.26
C GLY A 108 -11.54 16.97 7.35
N SER A 109 -11.89 18.22 6.95
CA SER A 109 -12.28 19.28 7.89
C SER A 109 -13.75 19.15 8.36
N GLU A 110 -14.55 18.29 7.74
CA GLU A 110 -15.90 17.92 8.17
C GLU A 110 -15.82 16.60 8.98
N PRO A 111 -16.20 16.61 10.27
CA PRO A 111 -15.94 15.46 11.15
C PRO A 111 -16.55 14.13 10.69
N GLN A 112 -17.80 14.16 10.20
CA GLN A 112 -18.48 12.94 9.74
C GLN A 112 -17.89 12.43 8.41
N ALA A 113 -17.48 13.31 7.50
CA ALA A 113 -16.85 12.89 6.25
C ALA A 113 -15.47 12.28 6.52
N ARG A 114 -14.71 12.82 7.49
CA ARG A 114 -13.46 12.20 7.94
C ARG A 114 -13.70 10.82 8.56
N GLN A 115 -14.77 10.62 9.33
CA GLN A 115 -15.14 9.31 9.86
C GLN A 115 -15.58 8.34 8.76
N ASP A 116 -16.36 8.82 7.77
CA ASP A 116 -16.77 7.99 6.63
C ASP A 116 -15.53 7.49 5.86
N TYR A 117 -14.58 8.37 5.54
CA TYR A 117 -13.29 8.01 4.96
C TYR A 117 -12.48 7.08 5.87
N GLY A 118 -12.45 7.34 7.17
CA GLY A 118 -11.68 6.57 8.13
C GLY A 118 -12.13 5.11 8.22
N TYR A 119 -13.43 4.90 8.46
CA TYR A 119 -13.98 3.57 8.74
C TYR A 119 -15.49 3.44 8.50
N ALA A 120 -16.28 4.54 8.67
CA ALA A 120 -17.72 4.39 8.78
C ALA A 120 -18.39 4.00 7.46
N ALA A 121 -17.82 4.38 6.29
CA ALA A 121 -18.35 3.96 5.00
C ALA A 121 -18.32 2.44 4.84
N VAL A 122 -17.22 1.76 5.23
CA VAL A 122 -17.13 0.29 5.22
C VAL A 122 -18.19 -0.32 6.14
N GLY A 123 -18.33 0.21 7.36
CA GLY A 123 -19.29 -0.27 8.35
C GLY A 123 -20.75 -0.15 7.92
N LYS A 124 -21.08 0.94 7.21
CA LYS A 124 -22.45 1.22 6.72
C LYS A 124 -22.78 0.44 5.45
N LEU A 125 -21.84 0.36 4.50
CA LEU A 125 -22.07 -0.31 3.22
C LEU A 125 -22.09 -1.83 3.32
N THR A 126 -21.30 -2.44 4.21
CA THR A 126 -21.20 -3.89 4.30
C THR A 126 -22.54 -4.57 4.64
N PRO A 127 -23.31 -4.14 5.67
CA PRO A 127 -24.64 -4.71 5.95
C PRO A 127 -25.62 -4.50 4.79
N MET A 128 -25.61 -3.33 4.16
CA MET A 128 -26.45 -3.01 3.01
C MET A 128 -26.13 -3.93 1.82
N ALA A 129 -24.84 -4.11 1.50
CA ALA A 129 -24.42 -5.00 0.43
C ALA A 129 -24.86 -6.46 0.67
N LYS A 130 -24.75 -6.95 1.91
CA LYS A 130 -25.24 -8.29 2.29
C LYS A 130 -26.75 -8.41 2.16
N ALA A 131 -27.51 -7.35 2.49
CA ALA A 131 -28.95 -7.35 2.30
C ALA A 131 -29.33 -7.35 0.81
N LEU A 132 -28.61 -6.62 -0.05
CA LEU A 132 -28.79 -6.68 -1.51
C LEU A 132 -28.49 -8.08 -2.07
N ILE A 133 -27.45 -8.74 -1.59
CA ILE A 133 -27.11 -10.13 -1.93
C ILE A 133 -28.28 -11.07 -1.56
N GLN A 134 -28.79 -10.95 -0.34
CA GLN A 134 -29.93 -11.73 0.12
C GLN A 134 -31.17 -11.51 -0.75
N THR A 135 -31.44 -10.27 -1.15
CA THR A 135 -32.55 -9.96 -2.05
C THR A 135 -32.34 -10.55 -3.45
N ALA A 136 -31.11 -10.50 -3.98
CA ALA A 136 -30.81 -10.97 -5.33
C ALA A 136 -30.76 -12.50 -5.45
N TYR A 137 -30.24 -13.19 -4.45
CA TYR A 137 -29.96 -14.63 -4.50
C TYR A 137 -30.72 -15.47 -3.47
N GLY A 138 -31.57 -14.87 -2.64
CA GLY A 138 -32.38 -15.56 -1.62
C GLY A 138 -31.61 -15.97 -0.38
N LYS A 139 -30.31 -15.70 -0.28
CA LYS A 139 -29.49 -16.01 0.90
C LYS A 139 -28.38 -14.97 1.11
N LEU A 140 -27.90 -14.86 2.35
CA LEU A 140 -26.69 -14.11 2.70
C LEU A 140 -25.43 -14.75 2.08
N PRO A 141 -24.33 -13.99 1.92
CA PRO A 141 -23.09 -14.59 1.48
C PRO A 141 -22.56 -15.62 2.49
N ASP A 142 -22.05 -16.73 1.98
CA ASP A 142 -21.43 -17.80 2.79
C ASP A 142 -20.11 -17.31 3.39
N ARG A 143 -19.36 -16.47 2.64
CA ARG A 143 -18.10 -15.86 3.08
C ARG A 143 -18.00 -14.41 2.56
N SER A 144 -17.33 -13.58 3.34
CA SER A 144 -17.15 -12.16 3.06
C SER A 144 -15.67 -11.78 3.15
N TYR A 145 -15.20 -11.04 2.15
CA TYR A 145 -13.81 -10.61 2.03
C TYR A 145 -13.74 -9.10 1.84
N ILE A 146 -12.69 -8.49 2.38
CA ILE A 146 -12.32 -7.09 2.08
C ILE A 146 -10.88 -7.05 1.62
N ALA A 147 -10.62 -6.31 0.54
CA ALA A 147 -9.28 -6.20 0.00
C ALA A 147 -9.02 -4.82 -0.59
N GLY A 148 -7.76 -4.38 -0.50
CA GLY A 148 -7.27 -3.16 -1.12
C GLY A 148 -5.76 -3.05 -1.05
N CYS A 149 -5.20 -2.14 -1.85
CA CYS A 149 -3.80 -1.72 -1.74
C CYS A 149 -3.72 -0.27 -1.28
N SER A 150 -2.60 0.12 -0.64
CA SER A 150 -2.41 1.51 -0.18
C SER A 150 -3.41 1.88 0.93
N ASN A 151 -4.14 2.99 0.76
CA ASN A 151 -5.27 3.33 1.61
C ASN A 151 -6.32 2.21 1.64
N GLY A 152 -6.52 1.47 0.53
CA GLY A 152 -7.39 0.29 0.51
C GLY A 152 -6.90 -0.83 1.44
N GLY A 153 -5.60 -1.06 1.53
CA GLY A 153 -4.99 -1.95 2.52
C GLY A 153 -5.19 -1.47 3.95
N ARG A 154 -5.13 -0.15 4.17
CA ARG A 154 -5.51 0.48 5.45
C ARG A 154 -6.97 0.18 5.80
N HIS A 155 -7.90 0.35 4.85
CA HIS A 155 -9.31 0.03 5.07
C HIS A 155 -9.51 -1.44 5.48
N ALA A 156 -8.78 -2.38 4.89
CA ALA A 156 -8.85 -3.79 5.27
C ALA A 156 -8.40 -4.02 6.72
N LEU A 157 -7.29 -3.39 7.17
CA LEU A 157 -6.83 -3.51 8.56
C LEU A 157 -7.72 -2.76 9.56
N VAL A 158 -8.27 -1.62 9.17
CA VAL A 158 -9.26 -0.89 10.00
C VAL A 158 -10.53 -1.72 10.14
N ALA A 159 -11.01 -2.35 9.06
CA ALA A 159 -12.15 -3.27 9.13
C ALA A 159 -11.88 -4.48 10.02
N ALA A 160 -10.68 -5.07 9.97
CA ALA A 160 -10.28 -6.15 10.87
C ALA A 160 -10.33 -5.72 12.36
N SER A 161 -10.00 -4.46 12.64
CA SER A 161 -9.96 -3.92 13.99
C SER A 161 -11.33 -3.48 14.54
N ARG A 162 -12.25 -2.99 13.66
CA ARG A 162 -13.53 -2.41 14.05
C ARG A 162 -14.74 -3.30 13.73
N TYR A 163 -14.63 -4.14 12.69
CA TYR A 163 -15.74 -4.92 12.10
C TYR A 163 -15.36 -6.38 11.90
N ALA A 164 -14.66 -6.96 12.88
CA ALA A 164 -14.20 -8.35 12.80
C ALA A 164 -15.34 -9.35 12.52
N GLU A 165 -16.58 -9.01 12.90
CA GLU A 165 -17.77 -9.83 12.67
C GLU A 165 -18.29 -9.78 11.23
N GLN A 166 -17.84 -8.80 10.43
CA GLN A 166 -18.36 -8.56 9.07
C GLN A 166 -17.65 -9.36 7.98
N PHE A 167 -16.39 -9.76 8.21
CA PHE A 167 -15.56 -10.37 7.18
C PHE A 167 -14.87 -11.65 7.70
N ASP A 168 -14.64 -12.58 6.78
CA ASP A 168 -13.92 -13.84 7.01
C ASP A 168 -12.47 -13.78 6.51
N GLY A 169 -12.20 -12.92 5.52
CA GLY A 169 -10.87 -12.72 4.96
C GLY A 169 -10.55 -11.24 4.70
N TYR A 170 -9.32 -10.86 5.05
CA TYR A 170 -8.79 -9.52 4.88
C TYR A 170 -7.50 -9.60 4.05
N LEU A 171 -7.45 -8.88 2.92
CA LEU A 171 -6.26 -8.77 2.09
C LEU A 171 -5.78 -7.32 2.11
N ALA A 172 -4.66 -7.06 2.79
CA ALA A 172 -4.08 -5.73 2.92
C ALA A 172 -2.77 -5.62 2.14
N GLY A 173 -2.82 -4.99 0.96
CA GLY A 173 -1.64 -4.72 0.16
C GLY A 173 -1.02 -3.38 0.51
N ALA A 174 0.32 -3.32 0.67
CA ALA A 174 1.08 -2.11 0.97
C ALA A 174 0.31 -1.15 1.90
N PRO A 175 -0.18 -1.61 3.08
CA PRO A 175 -1.15 -0.87 3.86
C PRO A 175 -0.54 0.36 4.52
N GLY A 176 -1.09 1.53 4.22
CA GLY A 176 -0.81 2.76 4.95
C GLY A 176 -1.53 2.80 6.29
N TYR A 177 -1.34 1.80 7.17
CA TYR A 177 -2.17 1.70 8.36
C TYR A 177 -1.94 2.81 9.40
N ARG A 178 -0.73 3.43 9.43
CA ARG A 178 -0.47 4.68 10.15
C ARG A 178 -0.34 5.85 9.16
N LEU A 179 -1.37 6.04 8.35
CA LEU A 179 -1.37 6.99 7.24
C LEU A 179 -1.03 8.43 7.65
N PRO A 180 -1.55 8.99 8.77
CA PRO A 180 -1.16 10.32 9.22
C PRO A 180 0.35 10.45 9.53
N ASN A 181 0.94 9.44 10.16
CA ASN A 181 2.38 9.41 10.47
C ASN A 181 3.22 9.28 9.19
N ALA A 182 2.77 8.45 8.24
CA ALA A 182 3.46 8.30 6.96
C ALA A 182 3.47 9.60 6.16
N ALA A 183 2.34 10.32 6.09
CA ALA A 183 2.26 11.62 5.43
C ALA A 183 3.21 12.67 6.05
N LEU A 184 3.31 12.69 7.39
CA LEU A 184 4.27 13.55 8.08
C LEU A 184 5.72 13.19 7.74
N ALA A 185 6.05 11.89 7.66
CA ALA A 185 7.37 11.43 7.26
C ALA A 185 7.68 11.78 5.80
N GLN A 186 6.70 11.74 4.90
CA GLN A 186 6.85 12.18 3.51
C GLN A 186 7.12 13.69 3.42
N LEU A 187 6.35 14.50 4.16
CA LEU A 187 6.57 15.95 4.23
C LEU A 187 7.98 16.29 4.74
N TRP A 188 8.40 15.65 5.83
CA TRP A 188 9.74 15.80 6.39
C TRP A 188 10.83 15.37 5.39
N GLY A 189 10.65 14.21 4.73
CA GLY A 189 11.56 13.69 3.71
C GLY A 189 11.67 14.62 2.51
N SER A 190 10.56 15.22 2.06
CA SER A 190 10.55 16.19 0.95
C SER A 190 11.44 17.41 1.25
N SER A 191 11.42 17.93 2.48
CA SER A 191 12.33 19.00 2.89
C SER A 191 13.79 18.59 2.82
N LYS A 192 14.12 17.33 3.16
CA LYS A 192 15.49 16.81 3.07
C LYS A 192 15.94 16.67 1.62
N TRP A 193 15.10 16.13 0.76
CA TRP A 193 15.39 16.05 -0.68
C TRP A 193 15.52 17.42 -1.32
N ASN A 194 14.67 18.37 -0.94
CA ASN A 194 14.74 19.75 -1.42
C ASN A 194 16.07 20.43 -1.07
N SER A 195 16.72 20.06 0.03
CA SER A 195 18.04 20.60 0.40
C SER A 195 19.17 20.20 -0.57
N LEU A 196 18.96 19.17 -1.38
CA LEU A 196 19.89 18.74 -2.43
C LEU A 196 19.56 19.35 -3.78
N ALA A 197 18.32 19.80 -4.00
CA ALA A 197 17.83 20.23 -5.28
C ALA A 197 18.46 21.57 -5.71
N PRO A 198 18.90 21.69 -6.98
CA PRO A 198 19.31 22.98 -7.51
C PRO A 198 18.09 23.89 -7.67
N ALA A 199 18.27 25.19 -7.48
CA ALA A 199 17.22 26.17 -7.75
C ALA A 199 16.88 26.20 -9.26
N GLY A 200 15.58 26.27 -9.59
CA GLY A 200 15.09 26.49 -10.95
C GLY A 200 14.34 25.32 -11.58
N PRO A 201 14.83 24.07 -11.60
CA PRO A 201 14.08 22.94 -12.16
C PRO A 201 12.70 22.74 -11.51
N THR A 202 11.69 22.43 -12.31
CA THR A 202 10.31 22.19 -11.84
C THR A 202 9.72 20.95 -12.47
N VAL A 203 8.77 20.32 -11.76
CA VAL A 203 7.92 19.22 -12.24
C VAL A 203 6.46 19.65 -12.24
N ASN A 204 5.67 19.05 -13.13
CA ASN A 204 4.23 19.34 -13.18
C ASN A 204 3.50 18.71 -11.99
N HIS A 205 2.52 19.43 -11.48
CA HIS A 205 1.59 18.87 -10.49
C HIS A 205 0.77 17.74 -11.13
N PRO A 206 0.69 16.54 -10.52
CA PRO A 206 0.09 15.36 -11.15
C PRO A 206 -1.42 15.48 -11.38
N PHE A 207 -2.12 16.34 -10.64
CA PHE A 207 -3.57 16.50 -10.70
C PHE A 207 -4.02 17.89 -11.19
N ASN A 208 -3.08 18.82 -11.40
CA ASN A 208 -3.39 20.17 -11.89
C ASN A 208 -2.29 20.66 -12.84
N PRO A 209 -2.51 20.60 -14.16
CA PRO A 209 -1.48 20.93 -15.15
C PRO A 209 -1.02 22.41 -15.12
N ASN A 210 -1.80 23.28 -14.46
CA ASN A 210 -1.46 24.69 -14.31
C ASN A 210 -0.51 24.97 -13.13
N LEU A 211 -0.24 23.99 -12.28
CA LEU A 211 0.65 24.10 -11.14
C LEU A 211 1.94 23.34 -11.37
N LYS A 212 3.03 23.87 -10.82
CA LYS A 212 4.35 23.26 -10.83
C LYS A 212 4.94 23.26 -9.44
N PHE A 213 5.74 22.23 -9.16
CA PHE A 213 6.54 22.11 -7.95
C PHE A 213 8.03 22.22 -8.25
N PRO A 214 8.88 22.58 -7.28
CA PRO A 214 10.31 22.36 -7.39
C PRO A 214 10.61 20.89 -7.70
N ASP A 215 11.55 20.63 -8.61
CA ASP A 215 12.03 19.27 -8.86
C ASP A 215 13.04 18.87 -7.78
N ILE A 216 12.51 18.37 -6.66
CA ILE A 216 13.36 17.91 -5.54
C ILE A 216 14.12 16.62 -5.88
N GLY A 217 13.75 15.92 -6.97
CA GLY A 217 14.48 14.77 -7.50
C GLY A 217 15.74 15.14 -8.27
N ALA A 218 15.86 16.38 -8.73
CA ALA A 218 17.04 16.84 -9.49
C ALA A 218 18.35 16.78 -8.67
N GLY A 219 18.27 16.80 -7.35
CA GLY A 219 19.42 16.65 -6.44
C GLY A 219 19.80 15.18 -6.15
N PHE A 220 18.92 14.23 -6.48
CA PHE A 220 19.14 12.78 -6.35
C PHE A 220 18.54 12.07 -7.56
N THR A 221 19.29 12.11 -8.67
CA THR A 221 18.86 11.71 -10.01
C THR A 221 18.65 10.20 -10.16
N ALA A 222 18.16 9.76 -11.30
CA ALA A 222 18.04 8.33 -11.62
C ALA A 222 19.40 7.61 -11.50
N ASP A 223 20.49 8.24 -12.00
CA ASP A 223 21.83 7.67 -11.89
C ASP A 223 22.28 7.53 -10.44
N ASP A 224 22.00 8.52 -9.58
CA ASP A 224 22.30 8.46 -8.15
C ASP A 224 21.53 7.31 -7.47
N ARG A 225 20.26 7.13 -7.81
CA ARG A 225 19.44 6.02 -7.30
C ARG A 225 19.97 4.66 -7.76
N HIS A 226 20.45 4.55 -9.00
CA HIS A 226 21.10 3.34 -9.50
C HIS A 226 22.43 3.05 -8.79
N ILE A 227 23.21 4.09 -8.40
CA ILE A 227 24.42 3.92 -7.60
C ILE A 227 24.05 3.29 -6.24
N LEU A 228 23.03 3.83 -5.57
CA LEU A 228 22.55 3.29 -4.30
C LEU A 228 22.06 1.84 -4.45
N ALA A 229 21.23 1.55 -5.45
CA ALA A 229 20.69 0.20 -5.69
C ALA A 229 21.82 -0.82 -5.96
N ARG A 230 22.82 -0.45 -6.76
CA ARG A 230 24.00 -1.31 -7.01
C ARG A 230 24.82 -1.56 -5.74
N ALA A 231 24.98 -0.56 -4.89
CA ALA A 231 25.69 -0.73 -3.62
C ALA A 231 24.95 -1.67 -2.67
N VAL A 232 23.59 -1.56 -2.61
CA VAL A 232 22.75 -2.51 -1.87
C VAL A 232 22.93 -3.93 -2.41
N LEU A 233 22.84 -4.14 -3.72
CA LEU A 233 23.05 -5.46 -4.35
C LEU A 233 24.45 -6.01 -4.04
N ALA A 234 25.48 -5.21 -4.25
CA ALA A 234 26.86 -5.65 -4.00
C ALA A 234 27.07 -6.18 -2.57
N LYS A 235 26.30 -5.68 -1.61
CA LYS A 235 26.39 -6.07 -0.21
C LYS A 235 25.43 -7.18 0.18
N CYS A 236 24.26 -7.24 -0.42
CA CYS A 236 23.13 -8.00 0.10
C CYS A 236 22.68 -9.17 -0.80
N ASP A 237 22.95 -9.12 -2.09
CA ASP A 237 22.43 -10.07 -3.08
C ASP A 237 22.67 -11.53 -2.69
N ALA A 238 23.90 -11.87 -2.31
CA ALA A 238 24.28 -13.24 -1.96
C ALA A 238 23.85 -13.71 -0.56
N LEU A 239 23.15 -12.89 0.25
CA LEU A 239 22.80 -13.26 1.64
C LEU A 239 21.72 -14.36 1.72
N ASP A 240 20.99 -14.58 0.65
CA ASP A 240 20.01 -15.66 0.54
C ASP A 240 20.57 -16.92 -0.15
N GLY A 241 21.88 -16.92 -0.50
CA GLY A 241 22.57 -18.01 -1.20
C GLY A 241 22.60 -17.88 -2.72
N ALA A 242 22.04 -16.79 -3.29
CA ALA A 242 22.04 -16.50 -4.72
C ALA A 242 22.55 -15.08 -5.00
N ALA A 243 23.31 -14.89 -6.07
CA ALA A 243 23.65 -13.58 -6.60
C ALA A 243 22.86 -13.39 -7.90
N ASP A 244 21.59 -12.97 -7.77
CA ASP A 244 20.62 -12.99 -8.86
C ASP A 244 19.94 -11.63 -9.10
N GLY A 245 20.39 -10.59 -8.40
CA GLY A 245 19.89 -9.23 -8.52
C GLY A 245 18.67 -8.92 -7.64
N MET A 246 18.35 -9.78 -6.65
CA MET A 246 17.24 -9.59 -5.71
C MET A 246 17.71 -9.77 -4.27
N VAL A 247 17.26 -8.90 -3.36
CA VAL A 247 17.57 -8.98 -1.95
C VAL A 247 16.45 -9.74 -1.22
N GLN A 248 16.50 -11.06 -1.18
CA GLN A 248 15.48 -11.88 -0.51
C GLN A 248 15.57 -11.79 1.02
N ASP A 249 16.80 -11.82 1.58
CA ASP A 249 17.00 -11.68 3.03
C ASP A 249 17.11 -10.21 3.43
N VAL A 250 15.96 -9.52 3.42
CA VAL A 250 15.86 -8.10 3.78
C VAL A 250 16.43 -7.83 5.17
N SER A 251 16.14 -8.69 6.14
CA SER A 251 16.57 -8.49 7.53
C SER A 251 18.09 -8.61 7.69
N ALA A 252 18.72 -9.54 6.98
CA ALA A 252 20.19 -9.66 6.95
C ALA A 252 20.80 -8.45 6.22
N CYS A 253 20.18 -7.99 5.13
CA CYS A 253 20.64 -6.82 4.38
C CYS A 253 20.65 -5.56 5.25
N GLN A 254 19.58 -5.25 5.99
CA GLN A 254 19.54 -4.07 6.86
C GLN A 254 20.62 -4.07 7.96
N LYS A 255 21.09 -5.25 8.37
CA LYS A 255 22.21 -5.39 9.33
C LYS A 255 23.58 -5.26 8.67
N ALA A 256 23.69 -5.68 7.41
CA ALA A 256 24.96 -5.74 6.69
C ALA A 256 25.30 -4.43 5.95
N PHE A 257 24.29 -3.74 5.42
CA PHE A 257 24.47 -2.55 4.60
C PHE A 257 24.51 -1.26 5.42
N ASP A 258 25.46 -0.39 5.06
CA ASP A 258 25.58 0.96 5.60
C ASP A 258 25.88 1.94 4.46
N VAL A 259 25.02 2.96 4.28
CA VAL A 259 25.12 3.91 3.16
C VAL A 259 26.42 4.72 3.19
N GLN A 260 26.97 5.01 4.38
CA GLN A 260 28.19 5.79 4.49
C GLN A 260 29.43 4.96 4.11
N ARG A 261 29.42 3.68 4.46
CA ARG A 261 30.54 2.75 4.21
C ARG A 261 30.48 2.13 2.83
N ASP A 262 29.30 1.64 2.40
CA ASP A 262 29.16 0.74 1.27
C ASP A 262 28.85 1.45 -0.06
N VAL A 263 28.34 2.68 -0.02
CA VAL A 263 28.13 3.47 -1.24
C VAL A 263 29.40 4.25 -1.59
N PRO A 264 29.92 4.17 -2.85
CA PRO A 264 31.10 4.92 -3.27
C PRO A 264 30.96 6.43 -3.02
N SER A 265 31.98 7.04 -2.44
CA SER A 265 32.05 8.48 -2.15
C SER A 265 32.80 9.21 -3.25
N CYS A 266 32.25 10.34 -3.72
CA CYS A 266 32.91 11.21 -4.69
C CYS A 266 34.11 11.91 -4.06
N THR A 267 35.26 11.88 -4.74
CA THR A 267 36.51 12.56 -4.32
C THR A 267 36.80 13.85 -5.08
N ALA A 268 36.33 13.97 -6.33
CA ALA A 268 36.64 15.10 -7.21
C ALA A 268 35.43 15.67 -7.96
N GLY A 269 34.20 15.38 -7.50
CA GLY A 269 32.96 15.77 -8.15
C GLY A 269 32.13 14.55 -8.56
N ARG A 270 30.89 14.79 -9.01
CA ARG A 270 29.96 13.73 -9.41
C ARG A 270 30.33 13.21 -10.80
N ASP A 271 30.68 11.94 -10.89
CA ASP A 271 31.09 11.24 -12.13
C ASP A 271 30.09 10.18 -12.60
N GLY A 272 28.89 10.11 -11.96
CA GLY A 272 27.88 9.07 -12.23
C GLY A 272 28.20 7.70 -11.61
N LYS A 273 29.25 7.60 -10.78
CA LYS A 273 29.67 6.34 -10.12
C LYS A 273 29.74 6.45 -8.60
N CYS A 274 29.51 7.63 -8.06
CA CYS A 274 29.64 7.94 -6.62
C CYS A 274 28.54 8.88 -6.16
N LEU A 275 28.27 8.90 -4.84
CA LEU A 275 27.45 9.92 -4.20
C LEU A 275 28.33 10.89 -3.40
N SER A 276 27.94 12.15 -3.37
CA SER A 276 28.58 13.13 -2.48
C SER A 276 28.26 12.82 -1.03
N ALA A 277 29.08 13.29 -0.10
CA ALA A 277 28.84 13.15 1.34
C ALA A 277 27.47 13.74 1.75
N VAL A 278 27.07 14.86 1.15
CA VAL A 278 25.76 15.48 1.41
C VAL A 278 24.61 14.60 0.96
N GLN A 279 24.69 14.01 -0.25
CA GLN A 279 23.67 13.06 -0.75
C GLN A 279 23.59 11.83 0.16
N LYS A 280 24.72 11.23 0.53
CA LYS A 280 24.75 10.07 1.45
C LYS A 280 24.09 10.39 2.79
N ASN A 281 24.35 11.57 3.35
CA ASN A 281 23.72 12.00 4.60
C ASN A 281 22.21 12.18 4.47
N VAL A 282 21.72 12.77 3.38
CA VAL A 282 20.27 12.91 3.15
C VAL A 282 19.62 11.55 2.96
N VAL A 283 20.22 10.66 2.18
CA VAL A 283 19.74 9.27 2.01
C VAL A 283 19.64 8.58 3.38
N ALA A 284 20.71 8.62 4.20
CA ALA A 284 20.71 8.02 5.54
C ALA A 284 19.59 8.55 6.41
N GLN A 285 19.42 9.88 6.46
CA GLN A 285 18.38 10.52 7.25
C GLN A 285 16.99 10.10 6.78
N VAL A 286 16.69 10.16 5.47
CA VAL A 286 15.34 9.86 4.96
C VAL A 286 15.00 8.39 5.15
N PHE A 287 15.94 7.47 4.97
CA PHE A 287 15.69 6.05 5.19
C PHE A 287 15.52 5.71 6.68
N GLN A 288 16.26 6.36 7.57
CA GLN A 288 16.09 6.21 9.01
C GLN A 288 14.78 6.83 9.51
N GLY A 289 14.29 7.88 8.85
CA GLY A 289 13.12 8.67 9.24
C GLY A 289 13.44 9.79 10.22
N GLY A 290 12.53 10.77 10.28
CA GLY A 290 12.60 11.90 11.20
C GLY A 290 12.02 11.59 12.57
N GLN A 291 12.33 12.46 13.53
CA GLN A 291 11.83 12.35 14.90
C GLN A 291 11.49 13.73 15.45
N THR A 292 10.65 13.76 16.48
CA THR A 292 10.33 14.97 17.24
C THR A 292 11.57 15.51 17.96
N THR A 293 11.49 16.74 18.44
CA THR A 293 12.54 17.33 19.31
C THR A 293 12.73 16.54 20.62
N LYS A 294 11.77 15.68 20.99
CA LYS A 294 11.85 14.77 22.14
C LYS A 294 12.39 13.37 21.79
N GLY A 295 12.76 13.14 20.51
CA GLY A 295 13.30 11.86 20.04
C GLY A 295 12.25 10.80 19.68
N GLU A 296 10.97 11.14 19.65
CA GLU A 296 9.91 10.22 19.20
C GLU A 296 9.90 10.14 17.66
N PRO A 297 9.98 8.95 17.04
CA PRO A 297 9.98 8.85 15.60
C PRO A 297 8.62 9.24 15.00
N TYR A 298 8.62 10.03 13.94
CA TYR A 298 7.39 10.35 13.21
C TYR A 298 6.76 9.11 12.60
N TYR A 299 7.61 8.24 12.06
CA TYR A 299 7.22 7.01 11.37
C TYR A 299 8.36 5.98 11.43
N SER A 300 8.11 4.76 10.93
CA SER A 300 9.15 3.72 10.83
C SER A 300 10.20 4.03 9.77
N ALA A 301 11.42 3.54 9.97
CA ALA A 301 12.49 3.58 8.98
C ALA A 301 12.09 2.82 7.70
N PHE A 302 12.62 3.25 6.57
CA PHE A 302 12.47 2.54 5.28
C PHE A 302 13.63 1.57 5.08
N PRO A 303 13.39 0.34 4.62
CA PRO A 303 14.49 -0.59 4.34
C PRO A 303 15.25 -0.18 3.07
N PHE A 304 16.56 -0.42 3.07
CA PHE A 304 17.37 -0.32 1.86
C PHE A 304 17.10 -1.55 0.97
N ASP A 305 16.70 -1.29 -0.28
CA ASP A 305 16.42 -2.33 -1.26
C ASP A 305 16.55 -1.76 -2.68
N THR A 306 16.55 -2.63 -3.68
CA THR A 306 16.90 -2.30 -5.07
C THR A 306 15.88 -1.42 -5.79
N GLY A 307 14.62 -1.44 -5.38
CA GLY A 307 13.55 -0.66 -6.00
C GLY A 307 13.68 0.86 -5.84
N VAL A 308 14.65 1.34 -5.06
CA VAL A 308 15.01 2.77 -5.02
C VAL A 308 15.39 3.30 -6.41
N SER A 309 15.88 2.46 -7.32
CA SER A 309 16.20 2.82 -8.70
C SER A 309 14.96 3.12 -9.56
N GLY A 310 13.78 2.65 -9.16
CA GLY A 310 12.54 2.70 -9.95
C GLY A 310 11.99 4.12 -10.15
N ASN A 311 11.33 4.32 -11.30
CA ASN A 311 10.62 5.57 -11.59
C ASN A 311 9.35 5.70 -10.72
N ASN A 312 8.68 4.58 -10.41
CA ASN A 312 7.56 4.57 -9.48
C ASN A 312 8.02 5.08 -8.10
N TRP A 313 9.18 4.61 -7.60
CA TRP A 313 9.78 5.10 -6.37
C TRP A 313 9.99 6.62 -6.40
N ALA A 314 10.61 7.13 -7.47
CA ALA A 314 10.90 8.55 -7.64
C ALA A 314 9.62 9.41 -7.70
N THR A 315 8.61 8.95 -8.43
CA THR A 315 7.34 9.66 -8.57
C THR A 315 6.64 9.85 -7.21
N TRP A 316 6.58 8.79 -6.41
CA TRP A 316 6.00 8.89 -5.08
C TRP A 316 6.84 9.76 -4.15
N LYS A 317 8.16 9.55 -4.15
CA LYS A 317 9.07 10.24 -3.23
C LYS A 317 9.26 11.72 -3.53
N PHE A 318 9.23 12.11 -4.81
CA PHE A 318 9.58 13.45 -5.24
C PHE A 318 8.40 14.29 -5.75
N VAL A 319 7.32 13.65 -6.23
CA VAL A 319 6.19 14.38 -6.80
C VAL A 319 4.95 14.26 -5.92
N PHE A 320 4.50 13.04 -5.62
CA PHE A 320 3.27 12.86 -4.82
C PHE A 320 3.42 13.33 -3.38
N SER A 321 4.61 13.24 -2.79
CA SER A 321 4.89 13.79 -1.46
C SER A 321 4.69 15.31 -1.36
N GLN A 322 4.84 16.04 -2.48
CA GLN A 322 4.55 17.47 -2.56
C GLN A 322 3.08 17.76 -2.91
N ALA A 323 2.44 16.84 -3.64
CA ALA A 323 1.08 17.04 -4.17
C ALA A 323 -0.01 16.61 -3.19
N LEU A 324 0.20 15.54 -2.42
CA LEU A 324 -0.83 14.91 -1.60
C LEU A 324 -0.66 15.23 -0.11
N ASP A 325 0.55 15.07 0.42
CA ASP A 325 0.76 15.04 1.86
C ASP A 325 0.52 16.39 2.55
N PRO A 326 0.90 17.56 1.98
CA PRO A 326 0.58 18.84 2.60
C PRO A 326 -0.91 19.09 2.76
N GLY A 327 -1.70 18.82 1.71
CA GLY A 327 -3.15 18.98 1.76
C GLY A 327 -3.82 17.99 2.71
N ALA A 328 -3.38 16.74 2.71
CA ALA A 328 -3.89 15.71 3.61
C ALA A 328 -3.57 16.04 5.08
N LEU A 329 -2.35 16.49 5.39
CA LEU A 329 -1.98 16.96 6.72
C LEU A 329 -2.76 18.21 7.13
N SER A 330 -3.06 19.12 6.18
CA SER A 330 -3.84 20.33 6.45
C SER A 330 -5.26 20.03 6.93
N HIS A 331 -5.91 19.03 6.35
CA HIS A 331 -7.35 18.84 6.46
C HIS A 331 -7.78 17.50 7.05
N VAL A 332 -7.05 16.41 6.75
CA VAL A 332 -7.48 15.04 7.06
C VAL A 332 -6.70 14.45 8.24
N PHE A 333 -5.37 14.61 8.23
CA PHE A 333 -4.46 13.84 9.09
C PHE A 333 -4.01 14.58 10.36
N THR A 334 -4.36 15.85 10.52
CA THR A 334 -4.11 16.60 11.76
C THR A 334 -5.34 17.39 12.20
N SER A 335 -5.36 17.81 13.46
CA SER A 335 -6.37 18.70 14.03
C SER A 335 -5.71 19.62 15.06
N PRO A 336 -6.15 20.89 15.21
CA PRO A 336 -7.11 21.55 14.34
C PRO A 336 -6.55 21.75 12.91
N LYS A 337 -7.44 22.05 11.95
CA LYS A 337 -7.07 22.41 10.58
C LYS A 337 -6.02 23.51 10.55
N ARG A 338 -5.02 23.36 9.68
CA ARG A 338 -3.94 24.33 9.47
C ARG A 338 -3.50 24.35 8.00
N ASP A 339 -2.88 25.42 7.55
CA ASP A 339 -2.34 25.53 6.19
C ASP A 339 -0.89 24.99 6.17
N VAL A 340 -0.75 23.72 5.78
CA VAL A 340 0.55 23.04 5.66
C VAL A 340 1.10 23.22 4.25
N LYS A 341 2.35 23.66 4.15
CA LYS A 341 3.08 23.84 2.89
C LYS A 341 3.99 22.64 2.61
N ALA A 342 4.38 22.45 1.36
CA ALA A 342 5.22 21.33 0.91
C ALA A 342 6.55 21.18 1.67
N PHE A 343 7.10 22.28 2.20
CA PHE A 343 8.36 22.27 2.96
C PHE A 343 8.20 22.92 4.35
N ASP A 344 7.00 22.75 4.93
CA ASP A 344 6.73 23.17 6.30
C ASP A 344 7.69 22.44 7.26
N THR A 345 8.16 23.14 8.29
CA THR A 345 9.13 22.62 9.25
C THR A 345 8.57 22.49 10.67
N ASP A 346 7.30 22.81 10.88
CA ASP A 346 6.64 22.71 12.18
C ASP A 346 6.18 21.27 12.49
N TYR A 347 7.13 20.34 12.37
CA TYR A 347 6.85 18.90 12.42
C TYR A 347 6.30 18.43 13.78
N ASP A 348 6.78 18.98 14.89
CA ASP A 348 6.33 18.57 16.23
C ASP A 348 4.86 18.94 16.45
N ASN A 349 4.44 20.13 16.00
CA ASN A 349 3.03 20.51 16.07
C ASN A 349 2.17 19.68 15.12
N LEU A 350 2.68 19.32 13.94
CA LEU A 350 1.98 18.39 13.04
C LEU A 350 1.85 17.01 13.68
N PHE A 351 2.91 16.47 14.27
CA PHE A 351 2.89 15.20 14.98
C PHE A 351 1.87 15.21 16.12
N ASN A 352 1.89 16.24 16.98
CA ASN A 352 0.90 16.40 18.05
C ASN A 352 -0.53 16.54 17.49
N GLY A 353 -0.70 17.21 16.36
CA GLY A 353 -1.99 17.39 15.68
C GLY A 353 -2.62 16.08 15.20
N ILE A 354 -1.83 15.03 14.94
CA ILE A 354 -2.34 13.69 14.58
C ILE A 354 -3.20 13.11 15.71
N PHE A 355 -2.81 13.37 16.98
CA PHE A 355 -3.45 12.82 18.18
C PHE A 355 -4.42 13.79 18.86
N ALA A 356 -4.53 15.02 18.35
CA ALA A 356 -5.35 16.06 18.97
C ALA A 356 -6.86 15.86 18.68
N LYS A 357 -7.69 16.20 19.69
CA LYS A 357 -9.17 16.18 19.63
C LYS A 357 -9.71 17.57 19.94
N PRO A 358 -9.66 18.52 18.99
CA PRO A 358 -10.25 19.83 19.22
C PRO A 358 -11.78 19.76 19.26
N PRO A 359 -12.48 20.80 19.77
CA PRO A 359 -13.92 20.88 19.75
C PRO A 359 -14.49 20.59 18.35
N GLY A 360 -15.56 19.79 18.30
CA GLY A 360 -16.20 19.33 17.06
C GLY A 360 -15.71 17.97 16.56
N TYR A 361 -14.60 17.45 17.09
CA TYR A 361 -14.10 16.11 16.74
C TYR A 361 -14.19 15.16 17.94
N SER A 362 -14.94 14.08 17.81
CA SER A 362 -15.04 13.01 18.83
C SER A 362 -13.79 12.12 18.85
N GLU A 363 -13.08 12.04 17.72
CA GLU A 363 -11.89 11.22 17.51
C GLU A 363 -10.76 12.07 16.93
N SER A 364 -9.53 11.78 17.30
CA SER A 364 -8.33 12.31 16.64
C SER A 364 -8.19 11.74 15.22
N ALA A 365 -7.28 12.28 14.42
CA ALA A 365 -6.97 11.70 13.11
C ALA A 365 -6.41 10.27 13.24
N ASP A 366 -5.56 10.02 14.24
CA ASP A 366 -5.06 8.67 14.51
C ASP A 366 -6.22 7.71 14.81
N GLU A 367 -7.11 8.03 15.75
CA GLU A 367 -8.25 7.17 16.12
C GLU A 367 -9.22 6.92 14.96
N THR A 368 -9.41 7.91 14.07
CA THR A 368 -10.32 7.79 12.93
C THR A 368 -9.71 6.95 11.80
N ILE A 369 -8.42 7.09 11.52
CA ILE A 369 -7.80 6.62 10.27
C ILE A 369 -6.99 5.34 10.48
N THR A 370 -6.40 5.15 11.67
CA THR A 370 -5.59 3.96 11.96
C THR A 370 -6.45 2.80 12.50
N PRO A 371 -5.98 1.55 12.42
CA PRO A 371 -6.62 0.44 13.12
C PRO A 371 -6.68 0.70 14.63
N VAL A 372 -7.81 0.38 15.25
CA VAL A 372 -8.00 0.58 16.69
C VAL A 372 -6.90 -0.14 17.48
N ASN A 373 -6.30 0.57 18.43
CA ASN A 373 -5.23 0.03 19.28
C ASN A 373 -4.03 -0.51 18.49
N HIS A 374 -3.67 0.10 17.36
CA HIS A 374 -2.59 -0.39 16.50
C HIS A 374 -1.23 -0.57 17.20
N ALA A 375 -1.00 0.19 18.28
CA ALA A 375 0.20 0.03 19.11
C ALA A 375 0.15 -1.21 20.00
N GLN A 376 -1.06 -1.65 20.39
CA GLN A 376 -1.32 -2.84 21.19
C GLN A 376 -2.54 -3.60 20.60
N PRO A 377 -2.38 -4.33 19.48
CA PRO A 377 -3.49 -4.85 18.67
C PRO A 377 -4.21 -6.05 19.30
N LEU A 378 -4.56 -5.97 20.58
CA LEU A 378 -5.28 -7.03 21.33
C LEU A 378 -6.66 -7.34 20.75
N ASN A 379 -7.31 -6.37 20.12
CA ASN A 379 -8.60 -6.53 19.45
C ASN A 379 -8.54 -7.48 18.24
N MET A 380 -7.35 -7.79 17.72
CA MET A 380 -7.17 -8.84 16.70
C MET A 380 -7.54 -10.24 17.22
N LYS A 381 -7.70 -10.43 18.55
CA LYS A 381 -8.30 -11.63 19.12
C LYS A 381 -9.70 -11.90 18.59
N ASN A 382 -10.48 -10.88 18.26
CA ASN A 382 -11.81 -11.04 17.69
C ASN A 382 -11.75 -11.71 16.30
N VAL A 383 -10.76 -11.32 15.49
CA VAL A 383 -10.48 -11.96 14.19
C VAL A 383 -10.08 -13.42 14.37
N GLN A 384 -9.17 -13.69 15.33
CA GLN A 384 -8.73 -15.06 15.67
C GLN A 384 -9.89 -15.94 16.13
N GLN A 385 -10.70 -15.44 17.08
CA GLN A 385 -11.84 -16.18 17.65
C GLN A 385 -12.90 -16.52 16.62
N ARG A 386 -13.11 -15.63 15.65
CA ARG A 386 -14.01 -15.86 14.51
C ARG A 386 -13.44 -16.88 13.51
N GLY A 387 -12.16 -17.21 13.58
CA GLY A 387 -11.47 -18.03 12.56
C GLY A 387 -11.15 -17.29 11.28
N ALA A 388 -11.37 -15.96 11.22
CA ALA A 388 -11.06 -15.14 10.07
C ALA A 388 -9.54 -15.01 9.84
N LYS A 389 -9.14 -14.61 8.63
CA LYS A 389 -7.73 -14.58 8.19
C LYS A 389 -7.34 -13.20 7.68
N ILE A 390 -6.12 -12.78 8.03
CA ILE A 390 -5.50 -11.54 7.53
C ILE A 390 -4.27 -11.92 6.71
N MET A 391 -4.28 -11.58 5.45
CA MET A 391 -3.13 -11.72 4.56
C MET A 391 -2.63 -10.33 4.15
N LEU A 392 -1.34 -10.07 4.37
CA LEU A 392 -0.69 -8.83 3.98
C LEU A 392 0.38 -9.12 2.93
N TYR A 393 0.52 -8.24 1.95
CA TYR A 393 1.69 -8.17 1.10
C TYR A 393 2.22 -6.74 1.07
N HIS A 394 3.54 -6.56 0.97
CA HIS A 394 4.14 -5.22 0.95
C HIS A 394 5.44 -5.22 0.16
N GLY A 395 5.59 -4.25 -0.74
CA GLY A 395 6.85 -4.02 -1.45
C GLY A 395 7.93 -3.54 -0.47
N VAL A 396 9.06 -4.22 -0.47
CA VAL A 396 10.19 -3.84 0.41
C VAL A 396 10.72 -2.46 0.07
N SER A 397 10.69 -2.10 -1.21
CA SER A 397 11.09 -0.77 -1.71
C SER A 397 9.94 0.25 -1.76
N ASP A 398 8.84 0.02 -1.05
CA ASP A 398 7.73 0.98 -1.07
C ASP A 398 8.18 2.37 -0.59
N PRO A 399 8.10 3.42 -1.45
CA PRO A 399 8.55 4.76 -1.09
C PRO A 399 7.56 5.53 -0.22
N VAL A 400 6.30 5.07 -0.14
CA VAL A 400 5.20 5.76 0.54
C VAL A 400 5.02 5.22 1.94
N PHE A 401 4.81 3.91 2.06
CA PHE A 401 4.62 3.22 3.33
C PHE A 401 5.75 2.23 3.54
N SER A 402 6.37 2.31 4.71
CA SER A 402 7.48 1.42 5.02
C SER A 402 7.01 -0.01 5.25
N GLU A 403 7.62 -0.97 4.56
CA GLU A 403 7.43 -2.41 4.86
C GLU A 403 7.81 -2.72 6.31
N THR A 404 8.82 -2.04 6.85
CA THR A 404 9.22 -2.17 8.26
C THR A 404 8.09 -1.81 9.22
N ASP A 405 7.23 -0.84 8.86
CA ASP A 405 6.07 -0.48 9.68
C ASP A 405 5.02 -1.60 9.72
N THR A 406 4.74 -2.21 8.56
CA THR A 406 3.84 -3.36 8.44
C THR A 406 4.38 -4.56 9.21
N ARG A 407 5.66 -4.88 9.04
CA ARG A 407 6.33 -5.97 9.77
C ARG A 407 6.27 -5.74 11.29
N ALA A 408 6.55 -4.52 11.74
CA ALA A 408 6.47 -4.17 13.15
C ALA A 408 5.04 -4.34 13.72
N TRP A 409 3.99 -4.10 12.91
CA TRP A 409 2.61 -4.40 13.33
C TRP A 409 2.38 -5.91 13.46
N VAL A 410 2.85 -6.72 12.51
CA VAL A 410 2.76 -8.19 12.56
C VAL A 410 3.49 -8.73 13.79
N ASP A 411 4.68 -8.21 14.10
CA ASP A 411 5.46 -8.59 15.28
C ASP A 411 4.71 -8.23 16.59
N ARG A 412 4.04 -7.06 16.63
CA ARG A 412 3.21 -6.69 17.79
C ARG A 412 2.02 -7.63 17.97
N VAL A 413 1.36 -8.03 16.86
CA VAL A 413 0.28 -9.04 16.93
C VAL A 413 0.84 -10.36 17.45
N ALA A 414 1.97 -10.82 16.93
CA ALA A 414 2.60 -12.07 17.35
C ALA A 414 3.02 -12.06 18.83
N LYS A 415 3.53 -10.93 19.31
CA LYS A 415 3.92 -10.76 20.72
C LYS A 415 2.73 -10.81 21.68
N GLN A 416 1.56 -10.32 21.25
CA GLN A 416 0.40 -10.14 22.12
C GLN A 416 -0.63 -11.26 22.00
N ILE A 417 -0.67 -11.94 20.87
CA ILE A 417 -1.70 -12.96 20.58
C ILE A 417 -1.01 -14.28 20.24
N PRO A 418 -1.09 -15.28 21.12
CA PRO A 418 -0.55 -16.60 20.84
C PRO A 418 -1.10 -17.18 19.55
N ASN A 419 -0.25 -17.91 18.83
CA ASN A 419 -0.61 -18.57 17.57
C ASN A 419 -1.13 -17.61 16.48
N SER A 420 -0.68 -16.35 16.48
CA SER A 420 -1.08 -15.34 15.49
C SER A 420 -0.81 -15.79 14.05
N ALA A 421 0.20 -16.62 13.82
CA ALA A 421 0.49 -17.22 12.53
C ALA A 421 -0.67 -18.09 11.97
N ASN A 422 -1.63 -18.50 12.79
CA ASN A 422 -2.81 -19.23 12.33
C ASN A 422 -3.87 -18.31 11.69
N PHE A 423 -3.72 -16.98 11.83
CA PHE A 423 -4.67 -16.04 11.25
C PHE A 423 -4.05 -14.78 10.63
N VAL A 424 -2.73 -14.56 10.76
CA VAL A 424 -1.99 -13.47 10.09
C VAL A 424 -0.84 -14.04 9.29
N ARG A 425 -0.72 -13.65 8.01
CA ARG A 425 0.42 -13.91 7.14
C ARG A 425 0.85 -12.61 6.47
N HIS A 426 2.15 -12.38 6.42
CA HIS A 426 2.75 -11.24 5.74
C HIS A 426 3.77 -11.71 4.71
N PHE A 427 3.70 -11.17 3.51
CA PHE A 427 4.56 -11.49 2.38
C PHE A 427 5.33 -10.22 1.94
N PRO A 428 6.56 -10.02 2.43
CA PRO A 428 7.46 -9.00 1.89
C PRO A 428 7.81 -9.33 0.44
N ILE A 429 7.84 -8.32 -0.43
CA ILE A 429 8.14 -8.50 -1.85
C ILE A 429 9.38 -7.68 -2.20
N PRO A 430 10.56 -8.33 -2.31
CA PRO A 430 11.82 -7.67 -2.63
C PRO A 430 11.75 -6.90 -3.95
N GLY A 431 12.32 -5.70 -3.98
CA GLY A 431 12.36 -4.83 -5.15
C GLY A 431 11.05 -4.13 -5.49
N MET A 432 9.91 -4.60 -4.98
CA MET A 432 8.62 -4.02 -5.32
C MET A 432 8.43 -2.65 -4.66
N ASN A 433 7.93 -1.70 -5.46
CA ASN A 433 7.55 -0.36 -5.04
C ASN A 433 6.10 -0.32 -4.51
N HIS A 434 5.45 0.84 -4.55
CA HIS A 434 4.11 1.01 -3.99
C HIS A 434 3.05 0.26 -4.79
N CYS A 435 2.48 -0.77 -4.23
CA CYS A 435 1.48 -1.69 -4.80
C CYS A 435 1.95 -2.52 -5.99
N SER A 436 3.00 -2.14 -6.71
CA SER A 436 3.58 -2.85 -7.86
C SER A 436 4.83 -2.13 -8.39
N ALA A 437 5.39 -2.64 -9.49
CA ALA A 437 6.56 -2.11 -10.17
C ALA A 437 7.87 -2.23 -9.35
N GLY A 438 8.94 -1.57 -9.79
CA GLY A 438 10.29 -1.83 -9.31
C GLY A 438 10.89 -3.10 -9.90
N PRO A 439 12.17 -3.38 -9.64
CA PRO A 439 12.83 -4.62 -10.09
C PRO A 439 12.36 -5.82 -9.23
N ALA A 440 11.14 -6.29 -9.47
CA ALA A 440 10.45 -7.24 -8.61
C ALA A 440 9.65 -8.30 -9.39
N ALA A 441 9.44 -9.47 -8.78
CA ALA A 441 8.38 -10.38 -9.16
C ALA A 441 7.07 -9.89 -8.54
N ASP A 442 6.42 -8.92 -9.16
CA ASP A 442 5.28 -8.20 -8.61
C ASP A 442 3.91 -8.76 -9.03
N GLN A 443 3.87 -9.80 -9.88
CA GLN A 443 2.62 -10.44 -10.31
C GLN A 443 2.41 -11.80 -9.64
N PHE A 444 1.35 -11.90 -8.86
CA PHE A 444 0.98 -13.12 -8.13
C PHE A 444 -0.52 -13.15 -7.85
N ASP A 445 -1.08 -14.35 -7.67
CA ASP A 445 -2.46 -14.49 -7.21
C ASP A 445 -2.53 -14.17 -5.71
N ALA A 446 -3.20 -13.07 -5.38
CA ALA A 446 -3.34 -12.61 -4.01
C ALA A 446 -4.66 -13.04 -3.35
N LEU A 447 -5.65 -13.49 -4.13
CA LEU A 447 -6.98 -13.80 -3.60
C LEU A 447 -7.19 -15.29 -3.35
N THR A 448 -6.85 -16.16 -4.30
CA THR A 448 -7.09 -17.60 -4.17
C THR A 448 -6.42 -18.22 -2.94
N PRO A 449 -5.16 -17.87 -2.56
CA PRO A 449 -4.56 -18.39 -1.33
C PRO A 449 -5.29 -17.95 -0.06
N LEU A 450 -5.81 -16.72 -0.02
CA LEU A 450 -6.61 -16.24 1.10
C LEU A 450 -7.94 -17.00 1.20
N VAL A 451 -8.63 -17.23 0.07
CA VAL A 451 -9.87 -18.01 0.02
C VAL A 451 -9.64 -19.44 0.50
N ALA A 452 -8.60 -20.11 0.02
CA ALA A 452 -8.23 -21.45 0.46
C ALA A 452 -7.92 -21.49 1.96
N TRP A 453 -7.27 -20.48 2.48
CA TRP A 453 -6.99 -20.40 3.91
C TRP A 453 -8.24 -20.19 4.77
N VAL A 454 -9.16 -19.32 4.34
CA VAL A 454 -10.43 -19.07 5.04
C VAL A 454 -11.34 -20.28 5.01
N GLU A 455 -11.49 -20.94 3.85
CA GLU A 455 -12.54 -21.92 3.62
C GLU A 455 -12.09 -23.38 3.80
N GLN A 456 -10.79 -23.65 3.60
CA GLN A 456 -10.22 -25.00 3.66
C GLN A 456 -9.17 -25.15 4.76
N GLY A 457 -8.78 -24.03 5.44
CA GLY A 457 -7.73 -24.04 6.45
C GLY A 457 -6.30 -24.17 5.88
N ILE A 458 -6.13 -24.09 4.56
CA ILE A 458 -4.83 -24.20 3.89
C ILE A 458 -4.10 -22.88 3.97
N ALA A 459 -3.25 -22.72 5.00
CA ALA A 459 -2.47 -21.51 5.19
C ALA A 459 -1.38 -21.38 4.12
N PRO A 460 -1.25 -20.24 3.41
CA PRO A 460 -0.19 -20.05 2.43
C PRO A 460 1.15 -19.81 3.14
N ASP A 461 2.08 -20.75 3.05
CA ASP A 461 3.46 -20.59 3.50
C ASP A 461 4.32 -19.89 2.45
N SER A 462 3.93 -20.00 1.18
CA SER A 462 4.52 -19.29 0.05
C SER A 462 3.49 -19.03 -1.04
N ILE A 463 3.74 -17.99 -1.84
CA ILE A 463 2.98 -17.65 -3.05
C ILE A 463 3.99 -17.52 -4.19
N THR A 464 3.77 -18.22 -5.31
CA THR A 464 4.64 -18.04 -6.48
C THR A 464 4.30 -16.73 -7.17
N ALA A 465 5.30 -15.87 -7.31
CA ALA A 465 5.22 -14.63 -8.05
C ALA A 465 6.09 -14.67 -9.30
N GLN A 466 5.71 -13.92 -10.33
CA GLN A 466 6.49 -13.75 -11.54
C GLN A 466 6.73 -12.29 -11.86
N VAL A 467 7.78 -12.01 -12.62
CA VAL A 467 8.02 -10.69 -13.17
C VAL A 467 7.05 -10.41 -14.33
N ARG A 468 6.73 -9.16 -14.57
CA ARG A 468 5.96 -8.74 -15.75
C ARG A 468 6.89 -8.37 -16.90
N GLY A 469 7.60 -9.37 -17.44
CA GLY A 469 8.53 -9.22 -18.56
C GLY A 469 7.82 -9.01 -19.90
N ALA A 470 8.59 -9.00 -20.99
CA ALA A 470 8.08 -8.85 -22.34
C ALA A 470 7.00 -9.89 -22.64
N GLY A 471 5.87 -9.45 -23.20
CA GLY A 471 4.72 -10.31 -23.54
C GLY A 471 3.79 -10.64 -22.36
N ASN A 472 4.03 -10.11 -21.16
CA ASN A 472 3.15 -10.34 -20.03
C ASN A 472 1.76 -9.73 -20.27
N ALA A 473 0.69 -10.53 -20.15
CA ALA A 473 -0.68 -10.07 -20.34
C ALA A 473 -1.14 -9.05 -19.29
N GLY A 474 -0.49 -9.03 -18.12
CA GLY A 474 -0.69 -8.04 -17.07
C GLY A 474 0.03 -6.70 -17.30
N GLY A 475 0.61 -6.52 -18.51
CA GLY A 475 1.41 -5.34 -18.87
C GLY A 475 2.88 -5.46 -18.44
N VAL A 476 3.74 -4.95 -19.28
CA VAL A 476 5.19 -5.01 -19.07
C VAL A 476 5.61 -4.05 -17.96
N ASN A 477 6.40 -4.55 -17.02
CA ASN A 477 7.13 -3.72 -16.07
C ASN A 477 8.47 -3.30 -16.69
N THR A 478 8.60 -2.03 -17.03
CA THR A 478 9.79 -1.49 -17.69
C THR A 478 10.98 -1.25 -16.76
N GLU A 479 10.81 -1.50 -15.45
CA GLU A 479 11.84 -1.30 -14.42
C GLU A 479 12.64 -2.58 -14.14
N LEU A 480 12.35 -3.67 -14.86
CA LEU A 480 13.06 -4.94 -14.70
C LEU A 480 14.49 -4.83 -15.25
N PRO A 481 15.50 -5.39 -14.55
CA PRO A 481 16.85 -5.51 -15.10
C PRO A 481 16.87 -6.31 -16.42
N ALA A 482 17.60 -5.82 -17.40
CA ALA A 482 17.71 -6.47 -18.71
C ALA A 482 18.35 -7.88 -18.63
N SER A 483 19.08 -8.18 -17.56
CA SER A 483 19.67 -9.50 -17.30
C SER A 483 18.68 -10.55 -16.83
N TRP A 484 17.46 -10.14 -16.42
CA TRP A 484 16.45 -11.09 -15.93
C TRP A 484 15.68 -11.74 -17.08
N SER A 485 15.34 -13.02 -16.92
CA SER A 485 14.38 -13.66 -17.81
C SER A 485 13.02 -12.95 -17.72
N ALA A 486 12.36 -12.77 -18.89
CA ALA A 486 11.00 -12.28 -18.94
C ALA A 486 9.98 -13.20 -18.24
N GLN A 487 10.38 -14.42 -17.91
CA GLN A 487 9.58 -15.46 -17.24
C GLN A 487 10.09 -15.75 -15.83
N ARG A 488 10.93 -14.89 -15.25
CA ARG A 488 11.47 -15.09 -13.90
C ARG A 488 10.36 -15.24 -12.88
N THR A 489 10.48 -16.24 -12.01
CA THR A 489 9.58 -16.48 -10.89
C THR A 489 10.33 -16.54 -9.56
N ARG A 490 9.64 -16.21 -8.46
CA ARG A 490 10.16 -16.31 -7.08
C ARG A 490 9.07 -16.75 -6.12
N PRO A 491 9.40 -17.51 -5.08
CA PRO A 491 8.46 -17.71 -3.98
C PRO A 491 8.46 -16.45 -3.11
N LEU A 492 7.28 -15.89 -2.88
CA LEU A 492 7.05 -14.95 -1.78
C LEU A 492 6.83 -15.77 -0.52
N CYS A 493 7.73 -15.66 0.44
CA CYS A 493 7.67 -16.45 1.66
C CYS A 493 6.92 -15.72 2.76
N ALA A 494 6.10 -16.44 3.52
CA ALA A 494 5.43 -15.87 4.67
C ALA A 494 6.47 -15.50 5.75
N TYR A 495 6.52 -14.20 6.11
CA TYR A 495 7.39 -13.68 7.16
C TYR A 495 7.22 -14.48 8.48
N PRO A 496 8.30 -14.83 9.21
CA PRO A 496 9.70 -14.39 9.03
C PRO A 496 10.55 -15.25 8.08
N LYS A 497 9.97 -16.20 7.35
CA LYS A 497 10.70 -17.03 6.40
C LYS A 497 11.24 -16.22 5.23
N VAL A 498 12.37 -16.63 4.69
CA VAL A 498 13.08 -16.01 3.57
C VAL A 498 13.20 -17.03 2.44
N ALA A 499 13.08 -16.58 1.19
CA ALA A 499 13.40 -17.43 0.04
C ALA A 499 14.90 -17.67 -0.05
N LYS A 500 15.35 -18.87 0.26
CA LYS A 500 16.76 -19.29 0.18
C LYS A 500 16.98 -20.16 -1.04
N TYR A 501 18.05 -19.87 -1.79
CA TYR A 501 18.46 -20.71 -2.91
C TYR A 501 18.94 -22.08 -2.42
N MET A 502 18.49 -23.15 -3.07
CA MET A 502 18.80 -24.54 -2.67
C MET A 502 20.15 -25.04 -3.19
N GLY A 503 20.96 -24.19 -3.83
CA GLY A 503 22.28 -24.53 -4.36
C GLY A 503 22.24 -25.27 -5.70
N SER A 504 21.07 -25.49 -6.29
CA SER A 504 20.89 -26.15 -7.59
C SER A 504 19.65 -25.66 -8.32
N GLY A 505 19.60 -25.84 -9.63
CA GLY A 505 18.52 -25.36 -10.49
C GLY A 505 18.74 -23.94 -11.01
N SER A 506 17.82 -23.49 -11.85
CA SER A 506 17.91 -22.16 -12.47
C SER A 506 17.57 -21.05 -11.46
N LEU A 507 18.39 -20.01 -11.40
CA LEU A 507 18.11 -18.78 -10.65
C LEU A 507 16.89 -18.02 -11.16
N GLU A 508 16.35 -18.38 -12.31
CA GLU A 508 15.13 -17.76 -12.88
C GLU A 508 13.84 -18.45 -12.41
N ASN A 509 13.94 -19.57 -11.67
CA ASN A 509 12.78 -20.40 -11.33
C ASN A 509 12.54 -20.45 -9.81
N ALA A 510 11.31 -20.16 -9.39
CA ALA A 510 10.89 -20.25 -8.00
C ALA A 510 11.16 -21.63 -7.37
N ALA A 511 11.09 -22.72 -8.16
CA ALA A 511 11.36 -24.08 -7.69
C ALA A 511 12.81 -24.33 -7.23
N SER A 512 13.74 -23.42 -7.54
CA SER A 512 15.13 -23.48 -7.07
C SER A 512 15.34 -22.83 -5.69
N PHE A 513 14.27 -22.36 -5.06
CA PHE A 513 14.28 -21.68 -3.77
C PHE A 513 13.33 -22.38 -2.79
N SER A 514 13.64 -22.28 -1.51
CA SER A 514 12.76 -22.76 -0.43
C SER A 514 12.56 -21.68 0.63
N CYS A 515 11.39 -21.64 1.25
CA CYS A 515 11.09 -20.72 2.36
C CYS A 515 11.64 -21.28 3.68
N GLN A 516 12.69 -20.66 4.21
CA GLN A 516 13.40 -21.09 5.42
C GLN A 516 13.40 -20.02 6.49
#